data_48f5f4d7149ca2453492c0922c319534
#
_entry.id   48f5f4d7149ca2453492c0922c319534
#
_cell.length_a   1.000
_cell.length_b   1.000
_cell.length_c   1.000
_cell.angle_alpha   90.00
_cell.angle_beta   90.00
_cell.angle_gamma   90.00
#
_symmetry.space_group_name_H-M   'P 1'
#
loop_
_entity.id
_entity.type
_entity.pdbx_description
1 polymer ?
#
loop_
_entity_poly.entity_id
_entity_poly.type
_entity_poly.pdbx_seq_one_letter_code
_entity_poly.pdbx_strand_id
1 'polypeptide(L)'
;MKRINFTKLTIKNFLSVGNEPVTVNFKSGMNIIRGINRDEEDIFNGCGKSSVISAFYFAIFGEALVELPNKFLINRKIGKGAVVRLEFEDISSKRGEEYFVIERTLGPNKCRVWKNDIEKTKSSIAETNKYILEVLSADEEIFKNCIVMRANSGASFMTKKKTEKKNFIESIFNLGVFSEMLKLVKDDIKEVRSKFDIENSALSVMNETAERYKTKIAEIQKQIEEQQQKIAIEKQRLEDCIKKEEEKIALMEQNNAEFDPSVLNKQMENLRKANEYDKDLTTKIGGCNYELKALKKQISDIDKIGNACPTCKRAYDEGYVNDNAKMKAELMEKAKTVYATWKETDANQKKLADYKTNIQKIIDQQKRLENEIKVNKVRINSAKTSINQFRQMIEKVEEKYAISPIDAFVQSLAETEQQCDEKRSTVDEIQKQLGQMNVCEHILGEQGVRSYIVHMLLELLNGRIKYYLKSFKSTFEFTFNEVFEEVIKDAHGVMCMYNNCSGAEMKKIDLAIAFSFLDIIKFHRQVEYNIAFYDEILDSSVDNKSLEHIIDFIAEKAANNGKSIYIVTHKTDIMMPQLTETVLLEKRNGFTRRIEA
;
A
#
# COMPACT_ATOMS: atom_id res chain seq x y z
N MET A 1 -19.56 8.21 0.02
CA MET A 1 -18.96 8.20 -1.33
C MET A 1 -19.07 9.59 -1.91
N LYS A 2 -17.98 10.15 -2.37
CA LYS A 2 -17.92 11.46 -2.99
C LYS A 2 -18.33 11.34 -4.46
N ARG A 3 -19.29 12.17 -4.91
CA ARG A 3 -19.74 12.20 -6.31
C ARG A 3 -19.54 13.59 -6.89
N ILE A 4 -18.68 13.67 -7.88
CA ILE A 4 -18.41 14.91 -8.62
C ILE A 4 -19.15 14.85 -9.94
N ASN A 5 -20.06 15.80 -10.13
CA ASN A 5 -20.89 15.93 -11.31
C ASN A 5 -20.43 17.16 -12.12
N PHE A 6 -19.64 16.95 -13.15
CA PHE A 6 -19.29 18.01 -14.09
C PHE A 6 -20.52 18.36 -14.95
N THR A 7 -20.85 19.66 -15.02
CA THR A 7 -22.08 20.12 -15.64
C THR A 7 -21.81 20.90 -16.93
N LYS A 8 -20.74 21.73 -16.95
CA LYS A 8 -20.52 22.64 -18.08
C LYS A 8 -19.07 23.02 -18.25
N LEU A 9 -18.64 23.12 -19.49
CA LEU A 9 -17.32 23.61 -19.91
C LEU A 9 -17.49 24.75 -20.92
N THR A 10 -16.87 25.90 -20.67
CA THR A 10 -16.82 27.03 -21.58
C THR A 10 -15.37 27.35 -21.95
N ILE A 11 -15.12 27.50 -23.23
CA ILE A 11 -13.77 27.64 -23.82
C ILE A 11 -13.75 28.88 -24.71
N LYS A 12 -12.75 29.73 -24.53
CA LYS A 12 -12.55 30.91 -25.35
C LYS A 12 -11.05 31.13 -25.60
N ASN A 13 -10.67 31.46 -26.83
CA ASN A 13 -9.29 31.77 -27.23
C ASN A 13 -8.26 30.69 -26.87
N PHE A 14 -8.69 29.43 -26.80
CA PHE A 14 -7.90 28.30 -26.37
C PHE A 14 -7.73 27.31 -27.51
N LEU A 15 -6.49 26.94 -27.82
CA LEU A 15 -6.12 26.09 -28.97
C LEU A 15 -6.79 26.56 -30.28
N SER A 16 -7.71 25.78 -30.83
CA SER A 16 -8.42 26.11 -32.06
C SER A 16 -9.66 27.01 -31.86
N VAL A 17 -10.13 27.13 -30.59
CA VAL A 17 -11.31 27.97 -30.29
C VAL A 17 -10.91 29.43 -30.29
N GLY A 18 -11.73 30.26 -30.97
CA GLY A 18 -11.53 31.69 -31.12
C GLY A 18 -12.26 32.57 -30.09
N ASN A 19 -12.57 33.81 -30.48
CA ASN A 19 -13.26 34.79 -29.64
C ASN A 19 -14.72 34.40 -29.31
N GLU A 20 -15.37 33.66 -30.19
CA GLU A 20 -16.68 33.07 -29.93
C GLU A 20 -16.52 31.89 -28.96
N PRO A 21 -17.15 31.93 -27.78
CA PRO A 21 -16.99 30.84 -26.81
C PRO A 21 -17.66 29.56 -27.29
N VAL A 22 -16.95 28.44 -27.14
CA VAL A 22 -17.52 27.11 -27.27
C VAL A 22 -17.97 26.63 -25.90
N THR A 23 -19.26 26.35 -25.74
CA THR A 23 -19.85 25.84 -24.50
C THR A 23 -20.35 24.43 -24.72
N VAL A 24 -19.95 23.53 -23.84
CA VAL A 24 -20.40 22.12 -23.78
C VAL A 24 -21.10 21.91 -22.45
N ASN A 25 -22.40 21.65 -22.47
CA ASN A 25 -23.15 21.19 -21.31
C ASN A 25 -23.04 19.68 -21.26
N PHE A 26 -22.54 19.13 -20.17
CA PHE A 26 -22.33 17.70 -20.05
C PHE A 26 -23.64 16.97 -19.75
N LYS A 27 -24.11 16.20 -20.72
CA LYS A 27 -25.34 15.40 -20.59
C LYS A 27 -25.05 13.97 -20.24
N SER A 28 -25.83 13.42 -19.30
CA SER A 28 -25.79 12.01 -18.97
C SER A 28 -26.14 11.16 -20.19
N GLY A 29 -25.45 10.04 -20.33
CA GLY A 29 -25.59 9.13 -21.47
C GLY A 29 -24.34 9.10 -22.34
N MET A 30 -24.47 8.45 -23.48
CA MET A 30 -23.41 8.38 -24.47
C MET A 30 -23.52 9.54 -25.42
N ASN A 31 -22.50 10.35 -25.51
CA ASN A 31 -22.44 11.56 -26.34
C ASN A 31 -21.28 11.45 -27.33
N ILE A 32 -21.42 12.11 -28.45
CA ILE A 32 -20.38 12.15 -29.49
C ILE A 32 -19.93 13.59 -29.77
N ILE A 33 -18.63 13.77 -29.93
CA ILE A 33 -18.06 15.03 -30.43
C ILE A 33 -17.63 14.80 -31.87
N ARG A 34 -18.32 15.46 -32.80
CA ARG A 34 -18.01 15.44 -34.24
C ARG A 34 -17.47 16.78 -34.69
N GLY A 35 -16.74 16.78 -35.80
CA GLY A 35 -16.20 18.01 -36.36
C GLY A 35 -16.42 18.10 -37.86
N ILE A 36 -16.70 19.30 -38.32
CA ILE A 36 -16.78 19.66 -39.75
C ILE A 36 -15.67 20.68 -40.01
N ASN A 37 -14.80 20.41 -40.96
CA ASN A 37 -13.81 21.37 -41.41
C ASN A 37 -14.32 22.09 -42.66
N ARG A 38 -14.64 23.40 -42.58
CA ARG A 38 -15.04 24.22 -43.70
C ARG A 38 -13.87 24.96 -44.35
N ASP A 39 -12.69 24.86 -43.73
CA ASP A 39 -11.47 25.47 -44.30
C ASP A 39 -10.81 24.55 -45.32
N GLU A 40 -11.10 23.24 -45.24
CA GLU A 40 -10.54 22.20 -46.11
C GLU A 40 -11.65 21.18 -46.39
N GLU A 41 -12.05 21.08 -47.68
CA GLU A 41 -13.08 20.12 -48.10
C GLU A 41 -12.60 18.67 -47.85
N ASP A 42 -13.50 17.79 -47.42
CA ASP A 42 -13.28 16.36 -47.15
C ASP A 42 -12.32 16.02 -45.99
N ILE A 43 -11.91 17.02 -45.19
CA ILE A 43 -11.06 16.76 -43.99
C ILE A 43 -11.89 16.93 -42.72
N PHE A 44 -12.10 15.86 -41.98
CA PHE A 44 -12.77 15.86 -40.67
C PHE A 44 -11.80 16.09 -39.49
N ASN A 45 -10.52 16.24 -39.78
CA ASN A 45 -9.45 16.45 -38.81
C ASN A 45 -9.20 17.93 -38.54
N GLY A 46 -8.61 18.26 -37.41
CA GLY A 46 -8.24 19.63 -37.04
C GLY A 46 -9.41 20.56 -36.70
N CYS A 47 -10.64 20.03 -36.50
CA CYS A 47 -11.82 20.81 -36.15
C CYS A 47 -11.90 21.22 -34.68
N GLY A 48 -10.89 20.88 -33.87
CA GLY A 48 -10.85 21.25 -32.45
C GLY A 48 -11.58 20.32 -31.52
N LYS A 49 -11.89 19.08 -31.93
CA LYS A 49 -12.52 18.08 -31.09
C LYS A 49 -11.68 17.82 -29.82
N SER A 50 -10.41 17.52 -29.99
CA SER A 50 -9.47 17.29 -28.88
C SER A 50 -9.18 18.55 -28.05
N SER A 51 -9.51 19.75 -28.58
CA SER A 51 -9.41 21.02 -27.84
C SER A 51 -10.40 21.08 -26.68
N VAL A 52 -11.58 20.45 -26.79
CA VAL A 52 -12.56 20.35 -25.71
C VAL A 52 -11.99 19.52 -24.56
N ILE A 53 -11.41 18.39 -24.90
CA ILE A 53 -10.81 17.48 -23.91
C ILE A 53 -9.61 18.15 -23.23
N SER A 54 -8.74 18.79 -24.03
CA SER A 54 -7.59 19.52 -23.51
C SER A 54 -8.00 20.68 -22.59
N ALA A 55 -9.10 21.38 -22.90
CA ALA A 55 -9.64 22.43 -22.07
C ALA A 55 -10.19 21.91 -20.75
N PHE A 56 -10.93 20.78 -20.78
CA PHE A 56 -11.41 20.13 -19.57
C PHE A 56 -10.23 19.75 -18.64
N TYR A 57 -9.22 19.10 -19.19
CA TYR A 57 -8.02 18.73 -18.44
C TYR A 57 -7.28 19.96 -17.89
N PHE A 58 -7.07 20.99 -18.73
CA PHE A 58 -6.43 22.23 -18.33
C PHE A 58 -7.20 22.95 -17.21
N ALA A 59 -8.53 22.93 -17.24
CA ALA A 59 -9.33 23.53 -16.17
C ALA A 59 -9.02 22.91 -14.80
N ILE A 60 -8.79 21.62 -14.75
CA ILE A 60 -8.52 20.89 -13.50
C ILE A 60 -7.06 21.06 -13.06
N PHE A 61 -6.11 20.73 -13.95
CA PHE A 61 -4.70 20.62 -13.58
C PHE A 61 -3.87 21.90 -13.82
N GLY A 62 -4.34 22.79 -14.69
CA GLY A 62 -3.61 24.01 -15.08
C GLY A 62 -2.45 23.77 -16.03
N GLU A 63 -2.36 22.56 -16.58
CA GLU A 63 -1.32 22.10 -17.48
C GLU A 63 -1.94 21.53 -18.77
N ALA A 64 -1.13 21.46 -19.82
CA ALA A 64 -1.57 20.84 -21.08
C ALA A 64 -1.69 19.32 -20.89
N LEU A 65 -2.70 18.72 -21.53
CA LEU A 65 -2.87 17.27 -21.58
C LEU A 65 -1.68 16.55 -22.28
N VAL A 66 -1.01 17.25 -23.18
CA VAL A 66 0.22 16.83 -23.86
C VAL A 66 1.35 17.72 -23.36
N GLU A 67 2.57 17.24 -23.29
CA GLU A 67 3.75 18.01 -22.88
C GLU A 67 3.98 19.22 -23.81
N LEU A 68 3.24 20.28 -23.55
CA LEU A 68 3.32 21.55 -24.26
C LEU A 68 3.36 22.69 -23.24
N PRO A 69 4.27 23.66 -23.40
CA PRO A 69 4.22 24.88 -22.60
C PRO A 69 2.87 25.59 -22.74
N ASN A 70 2.32 26.07 -21.63
CA ASN A 70 0.97 26.70 -21.57
C ASN A 70 0.77 27.85 -22.56
N LYS A 71 1.85 28.54 -22.96
CA LYS A 71 1.79 29.59 -23.99
C LYS A 71 1.24 29.09 -25.33
N PHE A 72 1.42 27.83 -25.67
CA PHE A 72 0.91 27.21 -26.90
C PHE A 72 -0.55 26.76 -26.80
N LEU A 73 -1.14 26.82 -25.62
CA LEU A 73 -2.58 26.60 -25.43
C LEU A 73 -3.42 27.83 -25.83
N ILE A 74 -2.82 29.00 -25.89
CA ILE A 74 -3.50 30.22 -26.40
C ILE A 74 -3.71 30.07 -27.90
N ASN A 75 -4.90 30.45 -28.39
CA ASN A 75 -5.17 30.45 -29.81
C ASN A 75 -4.12 31.24 -30.58
N ARG A 76 -3.46 30.60 -31.55
CA ARG A 76 -2.28 31.15 -32.25
C ARG A 76 -2.61 32.42 -33.05
N LYS A 77 -3.86 32.55 -33.56
CA LYS A 77 -4.29 33.72 -34.34
C LYS A 77 -4.62 34.92 -33.45
N ILE A 78 -5.08 34.67 -32.24
CA ILE A 78 -5.49 35.71 -31.28
C ILE A 78 -4.33 36.11 -30.36
N GLY A 79 -3.49 35.14 -29.95
CA GLY A 79 -2.25 35.38 -29.22
C GLY A 79 -2.42 35.77 -27.74
N LYS A 80 -3.65 35.96 -27.23
CA LYS A 80 -3.91 36.39 -25.84
C LYS A 80 -5.31 36.04 -25.37
N GLY A 81 -5.51 36.13 -24.04
CA GLY A 81 -6.82 36.08 -23.41
C GLY A 81 -7.53 34.74 -23.55
N ALA A 82 -6.81 33.64 -23.45
CA ALA A 82 -7.45 32.34 -23.35
C ALA A 82 -8.19 32.21 -22.03
N VAL A 83 -9.41 31.70 -22.05
CA VAL A 83 -10.24 31.46 -20.87
C VAL A 83 -10.86 30.08 -20.97
N VAL A 84 -10.72 29.32 -19.90
CA VAL A 84 -11.40 28.02 -19.72
C VAL A 84 -12.15 28.06 -18.39
N ARG A 85 -13.46 27.81 -18.44
CA ARG A 85 -14.35 27.79 -17.30
C ARG A 85 -15.02 26.42 -17.19
N LEU A 86 -14.86 25.75 -16.04
CA LEU A 86 -15.44 24.45 -15.74
C LEU A 86 -16.37 24.58 -14.54
N GLU A 87 -17.58 24.09 -14.70
CA GLU A 87 -18.64 24.11 -13.70
C GLU A 87 -18.93 22.67 -13.26
N PHE A 88 -19.06 22.43 -11.96
CA PHE A 88 -19.35 21.10 -11.40
C PHE A 88 -20.05 21.19 -10.05
N GLU A 89 -20.65 20.10 -9.65
CA GLU A 89 -21.35 19.90 -8.38
C GLU A 89 -20.69 18.79 -7.56
N ASP A 90 -20.54 18.99 -6.26
CA ASP A 90 -20.23 17.92 -5.30
C ASP A 90 -21.54 17.49 -4.62
N ILE A 91 -22.07 16.33 -5.04
CA ILE A 91 -23.35 15.77 -4.59
C ILE A 91 -23.19 14.94 -3.29
N SER A 92 -21.97 14.79 -2.79
CA SER A 92 -21.66 13.97 -1.62
C SER A 92 -21.90 14.65 -0.28
N SER A 93 -22.11 15.95 -0.28
CA SER A 93 -22.24 16.74 0.94
C SER A 93 -23.50 16.39 1.73
N LYS A 94 -23.34 16.12 3.03
CA LYS A 94 -24.49 15.98 3.97
C LYS A 94 -25.30 17.28 4.13
N ARG A 95 -24.78 18.42 3.62
CA ARG A 95 -25.37 19.76 3.68
C ARG A 95 -26.12 20.16 2.42
N GLY A 96 -26.24 19.26 1.43
CA GLY A 96 -26.78 19.53 0.10
C GLY A 96 -25.72 19.56 -0.98
N GLU A 97 -26.16 19.78 -2.22
CA GLU A 97 -25.27 19.91 -3.39
C GLU A 97 -24.45 21.19 -3.29
N GLU A 98 -23.15 21.08 -3.49
CA GLU A 98 -22.24 22.22 -3.51
C GLU A 98 -21.81 22.49 -4.94
N TYR A 99 -22.08 23.69 -5.43
CA TYR A 99 -21.74 24.12 -6.79
C TYR A 99 -20.38 24.80 -6.82
N PHE A 100 -19.55 24.41 -7.76
CA PHE A 100 -18.21 24.94 -7.95
C PHE A 100 -17.99 25.44 -9.38
N VAL A 101 -17.20 26.48 -9.49
CA VAL A 101 -16.70 27.00 -10.75
C VAL A 101 -15.21 27.18 -10.68
N ILE A 102 -14.50 26.63 -11.66
CA ILE A 102 -13.07 26.87 -11.88
C ILE A 102 -12.94 27.70 -13.16
N GLU A 103 -12.23 28.80 -13.09
CA GLU A 103 -11.89 29.60 -14.25
C GLU A 103 -10.38 29.82 -14.34
N ARG A 104 -9.81 29.42 -15.46
CA ARG A 104 -8.40 29.64 -15.76
C ARG A 104 -8.23 30.53 -16.96
N THR A 105 -7.31 31.48 -16.88
CA THR A 105 -6.95 32.36 -17.96
C THR A 105 -5.48 32.27 -18.29
N LEU A 106 -5.14 32.43 -19.57
CA LEU A 106 -3.76 32.55 -20.05
C LEU A 106 -3.64 33.86 -20.84
N GLY A 107 -2.59 34.63 -20.52
CA GLY A 107 -2.35 35.95 -21.06
C GLY A 107 -3.38 37.01 -20.65
N PRO A 108 -3.53 37.34 -19.34
CA PRO A 108 -2.69 36.97 -18.15
C PRO A 108 -3.01 35.60 -17.56
N ASN A 109 -2.02 35.00 -16.87
CA ASN A 109 -2.17 33.72 -16.19
C ASN A 109 -2.86 33.92 -14.84
N LYS A 110 -4.11 33.42 -14.69
CA LYS A 110 -4.87 33.44 -13.43
C LYS A 110 -5.66 32.15 -13.26
N CYS A 111 -5.90 31.78 -12.01
CA CYS A 111 -6.78 30.69 -11.63
C CYS A 111 -7.72 31.19 -10.54
N ARG A 112 -9.02 31.10 -10.77
CA ARG A 112 -10.07 31.48 -9.81
C ARG A 112 -11.00 30.32 -9.54
N VAL A 113 -11.48 30.24 -8.32
CA VAL A 113 -12.43 29.20 -7.89
C VAL A 113 -13.55 29.84 -7.09
N TRP A 114 -14.77 29.47 -7.42
CA TRP A 114 -15.96 29.84 -6.65
C TRP A 114 -16.62 28.57 -6.10
N LYS A 115 -17.20 28.71 -4.92
CA LYS A 115 -18.05 27.72 -4.28
C LYS A 115 -19.37 28.40 -3.90
N ASN A 116 -20.49 27.96 -4.47
CA ASN A 116 -21.81 28.57 -4.27
C ASN A 116 -21.76 30.10 -4.45
N ASP A 117 -21.18 30.56 -5.58
CA ASP A 117 -20.97 31.95 -5.98
C ASP A 117 -20.00 32.75 -5.07
N ILE A 118 -19.44 32.15 -4.03
CA ILE A 118 -18.45 32.78 -3.17
C ILE A 118 -17.05 32.44 -3.67
N GLU A 119 -16.22 33.45 -3.93
CA GLU A 119 -14.84 33.22 -4.38
C GLU A 119 -13.99 32.56 -3.25
N LYS A 120 -13.33 31.45 -3.61
CA LYS A 120 -12.47 30.64 -2.74
C LYS A 120 -11.03 30.53 -3.27
N THR A 121 -10.68 31.42 -4.20
CA THR A 121 -9.33 31.52 -4.73
C THR A 121 -8.32 31.71 -3.59
N LYS A 122 -7.20 31.00 -3.66
CA LYS A 122 -6.12 31.09 -2.66
C LYS A 122 -5.11 32.19 -3.03
N SER A 123 -4.14 32.44 -2.15
CA SER A 123 -3.15 33.49 -2.29
C SER A 123 -2.24 33.31 -3.53
N SER A 124 -2.04 32.06 -3.97
CA SER A 124 -1.23 31.72 -5.14
C SER A 124 -1.95 30.72 -6.06
N ILE A 125 -1.51 30.67 -7.33
CA ILE A 125 -2.01 29.67 -8.29
C ILE A 125 -1.69 28.25 -7.80
N ALA A 126 -0.52 28.03 -7.21
CA ALA A 126 -0.12 26.72 -6.67
C ALA A 126 -1.05 26.27 -5.54
N GLU A 127 -1.37 27.14 -4.59
CA GLU A 127 -2.31 26.82 -3.50
C GLU A 127 -3.74 26.64 -4.03
N THR A 128 -4.14 27.44 -5.03
CA THR A 128 -5.45 27.29 -5.68
C THR A 128 -5.52 25.94 -6.41
N ASN A 129 -4.44 25.52 -7.08
CA ASN A 129 -4.35 24.20 -7.71
C ASN A 129 -4.50 23.08 -6.67
N LYS A 130 -3.77 23.16 -5.56
CA LYS A 130 -3.91 22.19 -4.47
C LYS A 130 -5.34 22.10 -3.95
N TYR A 131 -5.98 23.25 -3.72
CA TYR A 131 -7.38 23.30 -3.30
C TYR A 131 -8.34 22.66 -4.33
N ILE A 132 -8.14 22.91 -5.64
CA ILE A 132 -8.94 22.28 -6.70
C ILE A 132 -8.81 20.76 -6.65
N LEU A 133 -7.57 20.23 -6.55
CA LEU A 133 -7.31 18.80 -6.50
C LEU A 133 -7.89 18.15 -5.25
N GLU A 134 -7.84 18.84 -4.11
CA GLU A 134 -8.47 18.38 -2.86
C GLU A 134 -10.01 18.33 -2.99
N VAL A 135 -10.62 19.41 -3.52
CA VAL A 135 -12.08 19.47 -3.74
C VAL A 135 -12.53 18.39 -4.72
N LEU A 136 -11.81 18.16 -5.80
CA LEU A 136 -12.15 17.12 -6.77
C LEU A 136 -11.70 15.72 -6.32
N SER A 137 -10.82 15.62 -5.33
CA SER A 137 -10.04 14.40 -5.03
C SER A 137 -9.36 13.85 -6.29
N ALA A 138 -8.90 14.78 -7.16
CA ALA A 138 -8.36 14.46 -8.46
C ALA A 138 -6.89 14.05 -8.37
N ASP A 139 -6.56 13.06 -9.18
CA ASP A 139 -5.21 12.56 -9.37
C ASP A 139 -4.92 12.64 -10.87
N GLU A 140 -3.81 13.25 -11.24
CA GLU A 140 -3.46 13.52 -12.63
C GLU A 140 -3.32 12.26 -13.47
N GLU A 141 -2.65 11.26 -12.92
CA GLU A 141 -2.44 9.99 -13.60
C GLU A 141 -3.75 9.23 -13.81
N ILE A 142 -4.66 9.30 -12.82
CA ILE A 142 -6.00 8.71 -12.95
C ILE A 142 -6.77 9.38 -14.08
N PHE A 143 -6.75 10.71 -14.13
CA PHE A 143 -7.43 11.44 -15.18
C PHE A 143 -6.86 11.11 -16.56
N LYS A 144 -5.53 11.07 -16.73
CA LYS A 144 -4.86 10.74 -18.00
C LYS A 144 -5.12 9.31 -18.48
N ASN A 145 -5.23 8.37 -17.56
CA ASN A 145 -5.31 6.95 -17.92
C ASN A 145 -6.74 6.38 -17.90
N CYS A 146 -7.67 7.02 -17.18
CA CYS A 146 -9.01 6.46 -16.98
C CYS A 146 -10.16 7.39 -17.38
N ILE A 147 -10.01 8.72 -17.20
CA ILE A 147 -11.07 9.67 -17.51
C ILE A 147 -10.91 10.23 -18.93
N VAL A 148 -9.66 10.53 -19.34
CA VAL A 148 -9.34 11.08 -20.66
C VAL A 148 -8.47 10.07 -21.40
N MET A 149 -9.10 9.12 -22.06
CA MET A 149 -8.41 8.10 -22.84
C MET A 149 -8.20 8.56 -24.29
N ARG A 150 -6.97 8.43 -24.81
CA ARG A 150 -6.59 8.83 -26.17
C ARG A 150 -5.91 7.69 -26.90
N ALA A 151 -6.26 7.48 -28.18
CA ALA A 151 -5.72 6.42 -29.00
C ALA A 151 -4.22 6.54 -29.27
N ASN A 152 -3.76 7.77 -29.45
CA ASN A 152 -2.39 8.06 -29.93
C ASN A 152 -1.50 8.68 -28.85
N SER A 153 -1.91 8.66 -27.59
CA SER A 153 -1.02 9.07 -26.53
C SER A 153 -0.07 7.89 -26.26
N GLY A 154 1.23 8.08 -26.42
CA GLY A 154 2.25 7.16 -25.88
C GLY A 154 2.17 6.98 -24.36
N ALA A 155 1.08 7.47 -23.79
CA ALA A 155 0.70 7.44 -22.38
C ALA A 155 -0.36 6.38 -22.05
N SER A 156 -0.67 5.42 -22.96
CA SER A 156 -1.46 4.25 -22.54
C SER A 156 -0.78 3.60 -21.34
N PHE A 157 -1.56 3.25 -20.34
CA PHE A 157 -1.05 2.55 -19.18
C PHE A 157 -0.19 1.34 -19.57
N MET A 158 -0.56 0.64 -20.64
CA MET A 158 0.15 -0.55 -21.12
C MET A 158 1.55 -0.25 -21.70
N THR A 159 1.77 0.93 -22.24
CA THR A 159 3.07 1.35 -22.80
C THR A 159 4.04 1.91 -21.76
N LYS A 160 3.58 2.16 -20.54
CA LYS A 160 4.39 2.64 -19.42
C LYS A 160 5.44 1.60 -18.99
N LYS A 161 6.57 2.08 -18.45
CA LYS A 161 7.58 1.21 -17.84
C LYS A 161 7.00 0.49 -16.61
N LYS A 162 7.55 -0.66 -16.29
CA LYS A 162 7.12 -1.50 -15.14
C LYS A 162 7.03 -0.69 -13.83
N THR A 163 8.03 0.13 -13.55
CA THR A 163 8.05 0.99 -12.34
C THR A 163 6.93 2.02 -12.33
N GLU A 164 6.62 2.61 -13.48
CA GLU A 164 5.53 3.59 -13.62
C GLU A 164 4.16 2.92 -13.47
N LYS A 165 3.99 1.71 -14.06
CA LYS A 165 2.77 0.89 -13.87
C LYS A 165 2.56 0.57 -12.38
N LYS A 166 3.61 0.10 -11.70
CA LYS A 166 3.57 -0.20 -10.26
C LYS A 166 3.17 1.05 -9.47
N ASN A 167 3.86 2.17 -9.67
CA ASN A 167 3.57 3.42 -8.96
C ASN A 167 2.14 3.90 -9.18
N PHE A 168 1.65 3.80 -10.42
CA PHE A 168 0.27 4.16 -10.74
C PHE A 168 -0.75 3.29 -10.00
N ILE A 169 -0.58 1.97 -10.02
CA ILE A 169 -1.46 1.05 -9.30
C ILE A 169 -1.39 1.33 -7.79
N GLU A 170 -0.19 1.52 -7.24
CA GLU A 170 0.00 1.86 -5.84
C GLU A 170 -0.66 3.20 -5.47
N SER A 171 -0.64 4.18 -6.38
CA SER A 171 -1.32 5.46 -6.16
C SER A 171 -2.84 5.30 -6.09
N ILE A 172 -3.43 4.48 -6.98
CA ILE A 172 -4.87 4.17 -6.95
C ILE A 172 -5.29 3.63 -5.60
N PHE A 173 -4.47 2.76 -5.02
CA PHE A 173 -4.74 2.11 -3.74
C PHE A 173 -4.27 2.92 -2.53
N ASN A 174 -3.70 4.11 -2.76
CA ASN A 174 -3.16 4.97 -1.70
C ASN A 174 -2.15 4.25 -0.78
N LEU A 175 -1.34 3.36 -1.37
CA LEU A 175 -0.35 2.57 -0.63
C LEU A 175 0.86 3.41 -0.16
N GLY A 176 0.99 4.63 -0.63
CA GLY A 176 2.02 5.58 -0.19
C GLY A 176 2.02 5.83 1.32
N VAL A 177 0.84 5.73 1.97
CA VAL A 177 0.72 5.86 3.41
C VAL A 177 1.60 4.87 4.18
N PHE A 178 1.73 3.63 3.68
CA PHE A 178 2.61 2.63 4.30
C PHE A 178 4.09 3.00 4.18
N SER A 179 4.47 3.65 3.09
CA SER A 179 5.84 4.14 2.90
C SER A 179 6.16 5.31 3.85
N GLU A 180 5.19 6.19 4.08
CA GLU A 180 5.32 7.28 5.06
C GLU A 180 5.37 6.74 6.49
N MET A 181 4.49 5.81 6.84
CA MET A 181 4.51 5.13 8.15
C MET A 181 5.83 4.39 8.38
N LEU A 182 6.32 3.66 7.37
CA LEU A 182 7.62 2.97 7.44
C LEU A 182 8.77 3.94 7.66
N LYS A 183 8.73 5.11 7.00
CA LYS A 183 9.73 6.16 7.21
C LYS A 183 9.72 6.66 8.65
N LEU A 184 8.54 6.97 9.20
CA LEU A 184 8.40 7.40 10.59
C LEU A 184 8.93 6.36 11.57
N VAL A 185 8.53 5.09 11.40
CA VAL A 185 9.03 3.99 12.23
C VAL A 185 10.55 3.85 12.15
N LYS A 186 11.14 3.99 10.96
CA LYS A 186 12.60 3.96 10.79
C LYS A 186 13.31 5.12 11.49
N ASP A 187 12.72 6.29 11.47
CA ASP A 187 13.27 7.46 12.17
C ASP A 187 13.17 7.28 13.70
N ASP A 188 12.04 6.76 14.19
CA ASP A 188 11.85 6.39 15.59
C ASP A 188 12.84 5.31 16.05
N ILE A 189 13.05 4.25 15.22
CA ILE A 189 14.05 3.19 15.50
C ILE A 189 15.45 3.79 15.66
N LYS A 190 15.84 4.75 14.81
CA LYS A 190 17.15 5.41 14.93
C LYS A 190 17.29 6.15 16.25
N GLU A 191 16.24 6.87 16.65
CA GLU A 191 16.24 7.61 17.92
C GLU A 191 16.37 6.67 19.11
N VAL A 192 15.53 5.60 19.15
CA VAL A 192 15.55 4.64 20.25
C VAL A 192 16.85 3.84 20.26
N ARG A 193 17.40 3.51 19.07
CA ARG A 193 18.71 2.85 18.97
C ARG A 193 19.85 3.72 19.51
N SER A 194 19.83 5.00 19.19
CA SER A 194 20.80 5.94 19.76
C SER A 194 20.72 5.98 21.28
N LYS A 195 19.50 5.97 21.86
CA LYS A 195 19.29 5.88 23.31
C LYS A 195 19.82 4.56 23.87
N PHE A 196 19.54 3.46 23.19
CA PHE A 196 20.07 2.14 23.55
C PHE A 196 21.60 2.13 23.61
N ASP A 197 22.26 2.65 22.58
CA ASP A 197 23.71 2.67 22.48
C ASP A 197 24.35 3.51 23.61
N ILE A 198 23.73 4.64 23.95
CA ILE A 198 24.17 5.50 25.06
C ILE A 198 24.03 4.77 26.40
N GLU A 199 22.85 4.20 26.67
CA GLU A 199 22.56 3.52 27.92
C GLU A 199 23.39 2.25 28.09
N ASN A 200 23.55 1.49 27.01
CA ASN A 200 24.39 0.27 26.99
C ASN A 200 25.87 0.58 27.16
N SER A 201 26.35 1.69 26.57
CA SER A 201 27.72 2.16 26.79
C SER A 201 27.95 2.60 28.25
N ALA A 202 26.97 3.30 28.83
CA ALA A 202 27.03 3.67 30.24
C ALA A 202 27.06 2.44 31.17
N LEU A 203 26.22 1.43 30.88
CA LEU A 203 26.23 0.15 31.59
C LEU A 203 27.58 -0.56 31.48
N SER A 204 28.20 -0.55 30.30
CA SER A 204 29.53 -1.14 30.09
C SER A 204 30.59 -0.48 30.98
N VAL A 205 30.59 0.85 31.02
CA VAL A 205 31.54 1.63 31.87
C VAL A 205 31.29 1.35 33.35
N MET A 206 30.03 1.24 33.78
CA MET A 206 29.69 0.90 35.17
C MET A 206 30.15 -0.52 35.51
N ASN A 207 29.95 -1.50 34.63
CA ASN A 207 30.44 -2.87 34.83
C ASN A 207 31.99 -2.91 34.95
N GLU A 208 32.70 -2.17 34.07
CA GLU A 208 34.15 -2.06 34.17
C GLU A 208 34.60 -1.43 35.51
N THR A 209 33.83 -0.44 35.98
CA THR A 209 34.11 0.22 37.27
C THR A 209 33.91 -0.79 38.43
N ALA A 210 32.82 -1.56 38.40
CA ALA A 210 32.57 -2.61 39.37
C ALA A 210 33.70 -3.67 39.38
N GLU A 211 34.17 -4.07 38.18
CA GLU A 211 35.29 -5.01 38.07
C GLU A 211 36.63 -4.41 38.61
N ARG A 212 36.87 -3.12 38.39
CA ARG A 212 38.02 -2.43 38.99
C ARG A 212 37.96 -2.41 40.52
N TYR A 213 36.77 -2.17 41.11
CA TYR A 213 36.58 -2.26 42.55
C TYR A 213 36.83 -3.68 43.05
N LYS A 214 36.31 -4.70 42.35
CA LYS A 214 36.60 -6.12 42.68
C LYS A 214 38.09 -6.42 42.68
N THR A 215 38.77 -5.97 41.61
CA THR A 215 40.22 -6.16 41.49
C THR A 215 40.97 -5.47 42.64
N LYS A 216 40.59 -4.23 42.97
CA LYS A 216 41.17 -3.44 44.02
C LYS A 216 40.97 -4.07 45.42
N ILE A 217 39.74 -4.58 45.65
CA ILE A 217 39.40 -5.33 46.86
C ILE A 217 40.29 -6.57 46.99
N ALA A 218 40.48 -7.32 45.89
CA ALA A 218 41.34 -8.50 45.90
C ALA A 218 42.80 -8.18 46.17
N GLU A 219 43.32 -7.08 45.63
CA GLU A 219 44.70 -6.60 45.92
C GLU A 219 44.88 -6.22 47.40
N ILE A 220 43.93 -5.50 47.97
CA ILE A 220 43.98 -5.11 49.40
C ILE A 220 43.85 -6.35 50.30
N GLN A 221 42.97 -7.31 49.92
CA GLN A 221 42.84 -8.58 50.65
C GLN A 221 44.15 -9.33 50.69
N LYS A 222 44.87 -9.41 49.56
CA LYS A 222 46.17 -10.06 49.52
C LYS A 222 47.20 -9.39 50.45
N GLN A 223 47.19 -8.05 50.50
CA GLN A 223 48.05 -7.32 51.42
C GLN A 223 47.71 -7.56 52.90
N ILE A 224 46.40 -7.73 53.19
CA ILE A 224 45.94 -8.10 54.54
C ILE A 224 46.39 -9.53 54.89
N GLU A 225 46.26 -10.48 53.94
CA GLU A 225 46.73 -11.88 54.16
C GLU A 225 48.23 -11.93 54.47
N GLU A 226 49.06 -11.16 53.77
CA GLU A 226 50.49 -11.10 54.04
C GLU A 226 50.82 -10.55 55.44
N GLN A 227 50.01 -9.63 56.00
CA GLN A 227 50.15 -9.14 57.38
C GLN A 227 49.60 -10.11 58.41
N GLN A 228 48.69 -10.98 58.05
CA GLN A 228 47.94 -11.89 58.93
C GLN A 228 48.59 -13.23 59.17
N GLN A 229 49.71 -13.59 58.51
CA GLN A 229 50.48 -14.77 58.86
C GLN A 229 50.90 -14.81 60.32
N LYS A 230 50.77 -13.70 61.07
CA LYS A 230 51.10 -13.63 62.52
C LYS A 230 49.95 -13.97 63.48
N ILE A 231 48.72 -14.13 62.97
CA ILE A 231 47.53 -14.32 63.82
C ILE A 231 46.85 -15.68 63.46
N ALA A 232 47.68 -16.77 63.47
CA ALA A 232 47.27 -17.98 62.78
C ALA A 232 46.21 -18.86 63.50
N ILE A 233 46.00 -18.72 64.81
CA ILE A 233 45.18 -19.71 65.56
C ILE A 233 43.69 -19.34 65.58
N GLU A 234 43.33 -18.10 65.63
CA GLU A 234 41.92 -17.67 65.66
C GLU A 234 41.31 -17.67 64.28
N LYS A 235 42.12 -17.55 63.23
CA LYS A 235 41.75 -17.69 61.85
C LYS A 235 41.19 -19.03 61.44
N GLN A 236 41.81 -20.09 61.90
CA GLN A 236 41.40 -21.45 61.48
C GLN A 236 39.91 -21.70 61.76
N ARG A 237 39.41 -21.16 62.87
CA ARG A 237 38.01 -21.34 63.27
C ARG A 237 37.03 -20.59 62.43
N LEU A 238 37.43 -19.40 61.99
CA LEU A 238 36.58 -18.54 61.07
C LEU A 238 36.70 -18.98 59.61
N GLU A 239 37.87 -19.47 59.19
CA GLU A 239 38.11 -20.13 57.93
C GLU A 239 37.24 -21.38 57.74
N ASP A 240 37.08 -22.20 58.81
CA ASP A 240 36.15 -23.33 58.78
C ASP A 240 34.70 -22.93 58.62
N CYS A 241 34.31 -21.73 59.13
CA CYS A 241 32.98 -21.20 58.91
C CYS A 241 32.81 -20.71 57.49
N ILE A 242 33.84 -20.03 56.93
CA ILE A 242 33.85 -19.58 55.52
C ILE A 242 33.74 -20.79 54.59
N LYS A 243 34.55 -21.85 54.86
CA LYS A 243 34.54 -23.09 54.08
C LYS A 243 33.17 -23.78 54.06
N LYS A 244 32.48 -23.82 55.22
CA LYS A 244 31.11 -24.34 55.29
C LYS A 244 30.10 -23.55 54.47
N GLU A 245 30.22 -22.22 54.41
CA GLU A 245 29.35 -21.41 53.56
C GLU A 245 29.71 -21.54 52.06
N GLU A 246 31.01 -21.71 51.72
CA GLU A 246 31.49 -22.01 50.37
C GLU A 246 30.97 -23.37 49.87
N GLU A 247 30.95 -24.41 50.75
CA GLU A 247 30.35 -25.70 50.43
C GLU A 247 28.85 -25.59 50.14
N LYS A 248 28.10 -24.73 50.87
CA LYS A 248 26.72 -24.44 50.58
C LYS A 248 26.55 -23.72 49.23
N ILE A 249 27.43 -22.78 48.91
CA ILE A 249 27.45 -22.11 47.63
C ILE A 249 27.72 -23.10 46.50
N ALA A 250 28.73 -23.96 46.65
CA ALA A 250 29.08 -24.99 45.68
C ALA A 250 27.92 -25.95 45.40
N LEU A 251 27.17 -26.35 46.45
CA LEU A 251 25.97 -27.19 46.32
C LEU A 251 24.86 -26.48 45.53
N MET A 252 24.68 -25.18 45.77
CA MET A 252 23.69 -24.40 45.02
C MET A 252 24.13 -24.14 43.57
N GLU A 253 25.42 -23.94 43.32
CA GLU A 253 26.00 -23.77 41.98
C GLU A 253 25.93 -25.10 41.20
N GLN A 254 26.14 -26.24 41.88
CA GLN A 254 25.93 -27.54 41.26
C GLN A 254 24.47 -27.76 40.84
N ASN A 255 23.52 -27.40 41.70
CA ASN A 255 22.09 -27.45 41.35
C ASN A 255 21.73 -26.51 40.17
N ASN A 256 22.43 -25.39 40.05
CA ASN A 256 22.25 -24.47 38.91
C ASN A 256 22.90 -24.99 37.60
N ALA A 257 23.93 -25.90 37.71
CA ALA A 257 24.60 -26.50 36.56
C ALA A 257 23.75 -27.56 35.84
N GLU A 258 22.69 -28.05 36.48
CA GLU A 258 21.74 -28.99 35.85
C GLU A 258 20.81 -28.30 34.82
N PHE A 259 20.80 -26.98 34.75
CA PHE A 259 20.04 -26.26 33.78
C PHE A 259 20.78 -26.17 32.45
N ASP A 260 20.19 -26.74 31.41
CA ASP A 260 20.72 -26.67 30.05
C ASP A 260 20.04 -25.57 29.22
N PRO A 261 20.71 -24.42 28.99
CA PRO A 261 20.17 -23.36 28.17
C PRO A 261 19.91 -23.78 26.72
N SER A 262 20.51 -24.90 26.28
CA SER A 262 20.34 -25.37 24.90
C SER A 262 18.90 -25.79 24.61
N VAL A 263 18.20 -26.31 25.63
CA VAL A 263 16.78 -26.69 25.52
C VAL A 263 15.92 -25.47 25.25
N LEU A 264 16.15 -24.39 26.00
CA LEU A 264 15.42 -23.12 25.79
C LEU A 264 15.71 -22.56 24.41
N ASN A 265 16.97 -22.47 24.00
CA ASN A 265 17.39 -22.00 22.71
C ASN A 265 16.80 -22.85 21.57
N LYS A 266 16.81 -24.18 21.74
CA LYS A 266 16.20 -25.09 20.77
C LYS A 266 14.69 -24.90 20.66
N GLN A 267 14.01 -24.68 21.78
CA GLN A 267 12.56 -24.42 21.76
C GLN A 267 12.23 -23.03 21.19
N MET A 268 13.03 -22.03 21.47
CA MET A 268 12.90 -20.70 20.85
C MET A 268 13.13 -20.78 19.34
N GLU A 269 14.12 -21.53 18.90
CA GLU A 269 14.35 -21.76 17.47
C GLU A 269 13.21 -22.55 16.82
N ASN A 270 12.68 -23.57 17.51
CA ASN A 270 11.51 -24.30 17.07
C ASN A 270 10.28 -23.39 16.96
N LEU A 271 10.08 -22.49 17.92
CA LEU A 271 9.00 -21.50 17.88
C LEU A 271 9.20 -20.53 16.73
N ARG A 272 10.46 -20.10 16.48
CA ARG A 272 10.78 -19.25 15.32
C ARG A 272 10.41 -19.94 14.01
N LYS A 273 10.85 -21.19 13.86
CA LYS A 273 10.52 -22.00 12.66
C LYS A 273 9.02 -22.23 12.51
N ALA A 274 8.34 -22.50 13.64
CA ALA A 274 6.89 -22.65 13.65
C ALA A 274 6.18 -21.35 13.24
N ASN A 275 6.69 -20.18 13.68
CA ASN A 275 6.16 -18.88 13.28
C ASN A 275 6.43 -18.56 11.79
N GLU A 276 7.57 -18.97 11.26
CA GLU A 276 7.87 -18.87 9.82
C GLU A 276 6.94 -19.75 9.00
N TYR A 277 6.72 -20.97 9.46
CA TYR A 277 5.81 -21.92 8.82
C TYR A 277 4.34 -21.46 8.92
N ASP A 278 3.93 -20.84 10.03
CA ASP A 278 2.60 -20.24 10.21
C ASP A 278 2.35 -19.11 9.20
N LYS A 279 3.38 -18.30 8.92
CA LYS A 279 3.32 -17.30 7.86
C LYS A 279 3.09 -17.93 6.47
N ASP A 280 3.81 -19.02 6.19
CA ASP A 280 3.65 -19.74 4.93
C ASP A 280 2.24 -20.32 4.80
N LEU A 281 1.74 -20.96 5.86
CA LEU A 281 0.37 -21.48 5.91
C LEU A 281 -0.67 -20.36 5.77
N THR A 282 -0.46 -19.24 6.45
CA THR A 282 -1.34 -18.07 6.37
C THR A 282 -1.38 -17.51 4.95
N THR A 283 -0.21 -17.45 4.29
CA THR A 283 -0.12 -17.03 2.88
C THR A 283 -0.87 -18.00 1.96
N LYS A 284 -0.70 -19.30 2.19
CA LYS A 284 -1.39 -20.34 1.43
C LYS A 284 -2.90 -20.30 1.65
N ILE A 285 -3.35 -20.13 2.89
CA ILE A 285 -4.78 -19.94 3.21
C ILE A 285 -5.32 -18.68 2.51
N GLY A 286 -4.55 -17.58 2.56
CA GLY A 286 -4.88 -16.35 1.84
C GLY A 286 -5.03 -16.58 0.34
N GLY A 287 -4.06 -17.28 -0.26
CA GLY A 287 -4.10 -17.68 -1.67
C GLY A 287 -5.31 -18.52 -2.03
N CYS A 288 -5.58 -19.56 -1.23
CA CYS A 288 -6.76 -20.41 -1.43
C CYS A 288 -8.07 -19.64 -1.28
N ASN A 289 -8.18 -18.77 -0.28
CA ASN A 289 -9.36 -17.91 -0.08
C ASN A 289 -9.58 -16.97 -1.27
N TYR A 290 -8.51 -16.48 -1.82
CA TYR A 290 -8.47 -15.65 -3.01
C TYR A 290 -9.00 -16.41 -4.22
N GLU A 291 -8.38 -17.52 -4.51
CA GLU A 291 -8.76 -18.37 -5.62
C GLU A 291 -10.23 -18.82 -5.52
N LEU A 292 -10.66 -19.20 -4.30
CA LEU A 292 -12.06 -19.56 -4.05
C LEU A 292 -13.01 -18.39 -4.31
N LYS A 293 -12.64 -17.17 -3.93
CA LYS A 293 -13.45 -15.97 -4.17
C LYS A 293 -13.50 -15.63 -5.65
N ALA A 294 -12.36 -15.77 -6.36
CA ALA A 294 -12.28 -15.58 -7.79
C ALA A 294 -13.13 -16.62 -8.55
N LEU A 295 -12.99 -17.90 -8.18
CA LEU A 295 -13.75 -19.00 -8.75
C LEU A 295 -15.26 -18.85 -8.48
N LYS A 296 -15.66 -18.48 -7.26
CA LYS A 296 -17.07 -18.20 -6.92
C LYS A 296 -17.63 -17.07 -7.78
N LYS A 297 -16.83 -16.02 -8.01
CA LYS A 297 -17.25 -14.90 -8.86
C LYS A 297 -17.42 -15.37 -10.30
N GLN A 298 -16.44 -16.10 -10.84
CA GLN A 298 -16.51 -16.64 -12.20
C GLN A 298 -17.74 -17.55 -12.38
N ILE A 299 -18.02 -18.41 -11.41
CA ILE A 299 -19.21 -19.28 -11.41
C ILE A 299 -20.48 -18.41 -11.37
N SER A 300 -20.53 -17.38 -10.51
CA SER A 300 -21.66 -16.46 -10.42
C SER A 300 -21.88 -15.65 -11.70
N ASP A 301 -20.78 -15.26 -12.36
CA ASP A 301 -20.86 -14.50 -13.61
C ASP A 301 -21.35 -15.36 -14.78
N ILE A 302 -20.98 -16.65 -14.79
CA ILE A 302 -21.57 -17.64 -15.70
C ILE A 302 -23.08 -17.80 -15.42
N ASP A 303 -23.48 -17.86 -14.16
CA ASP A 303 -24.89 -17.99 -13.77
C ASP A 303 -25.75 -16.79 -14.19
N LYS A 304 -25.14 -15.60 -14.28
CA LYS A 304 -25.84 -14.36 -14.73
C LYS A 304 -26.03 -14.28 -16.23
N ILE A 305 -25.27 -15.06 -17.00
CA ILE A 305 -25.35 -15.00 -18.46
C ILE A 305 -26.71 -15.52 -18.96
N GLY A 306 -27.32 -16.45 -18.22
CA GLY A 306 -28.62 -17.03 -18.60
C GLY A 306 -28.59 -17.73 -19.96
N ASN A 307 -29.75 -18.13 -20.43
CA ASN A 307 -29.87 -18.84 -21.71
C ASN A 307 -30.13 -17.91 -22.91
N ALA A 308 -30.11 -16.60 -22.68
CA ALA A 308 -30.37 -15.60 -23.72
C ALA A 308 -29.57 -14.28 -23.45
N CYS A 309 -29.16 -13.66 -24.52
CA CYS A 309 -28.43 -12.40 -24.48
C CYS A 309 -29.24 -11.31 -23.75
N PRO A 310 -28.69 -10.66 -22.69
CA PRO A 310 -29.42 -9.64 -21.93
C PRO A 310 -29.78 -8.39 -22.77
N THR A 311 -29.02 -8.12 -23.82
CA THR A 311 -29.18 -6.92 -24.66
C THR A 311 -30.16 -7.15 -25.80
N CYS A 312 -30.04 -8.26 -26.53
CA CYS A 312 -30.86 -8.51 -27.71
C CYS A 312 -31.92 -9.64 -27.49
N LYS A 313 -31.97 -10.25 -26.33
CA LYS A 313 -32.89 -11.31 -25.88
C LYS A 313 -32.95 -12.56 -26.79
N ARG A 314 -32.03 -12.72 -27.73
CA ARG A 314 -31.90 -13.93 -28.50
C ARG A 314 -31.35 -15.05 -27.63
N ALA A 315 -31.95 -16.22 -27.73
CA ALA A 315 -31.42 -17.42 -27.09
C ALA A 315 -30.01 -17.73 -27.64
N TYR A 316 -29.13 -18.10 -26.76
CA TYR A 316 -27.82 -18.61 -27.15
C TYR A 316 -28.01 -20.00 -27.83
N ASP A 317 -27.10 -20.36 -28.68
CA ASP A 317 -27.11 -21.70 -29.26
C ASP A 317 -26.83 -22.80 -28.20
N GLU A 318 -27.26 -24.02 -28.49
CA GLU A 318 -27.04 -25.13 -27.54
C GLU A 318 -25.54 -25.37 -27.26
N GLY A 319 -24.67 -25.12 -28.25
CA GLY A 319 -23.22 -25.22 -28.07
C GLY A 319 -22.70 -24.25 -27.02
N TYR A 320 -23.11 -22.99 -27.10
CA TYR A 320 -22.68 -21.95 -26.15
C TYR A 320 -23.22 -22.22 -24.73
N VAL A 321 -24.44 -22.69 -24.60
CA VAL A 321 -25.03 -23.05 -23.30
C VAL A 321 -24.31 -24.26 -22.69
N ASN A 322 -24.00 -25.25 -23.52
CA ASN A 322 -23.26 -26.44 -23.10
C ASN A 322 -21.81 -26.12 -22.74
N ASP A 323 -21.15 -25.25 -23.48
CA ASP A 323 -19.80 -24.80 -23.18
C ASP A 323 -19.74 -24.02 -21.84
N ASN A 324 -20.73 -23.19 -21.59
CA ASN A 324 -20.83 -22.48 -20.30
C ASN A 324 -21.11 -23.46 -19.13
N ALA A 325 -21.95 -24.46 -19.35
CA ALA A 325 -22.23 -25.50 -18.35
C ALA A 325 -20.96 -26.32 -18.04
N LYS A 326 -20.21 -26.66 -19.09
CA LYS A 326 -18.94 -27.40 -18.98
C LYS A 326 -17.88 -26.57 -18.25
N MET A 327 -17.76 -25.32 -18.63
CA MET A 327 -16.85 -24.36 -17.99
C MET A 327 -17.20 -24.13 -16.52
N LYS A 328 -18.51 -24.06 -16.21
CA LYS A 328 -18.97 -23.98 -14.82
C LYS A 328 -18.59 -25.21 -14.01
N ALA A 329 -18.79 -26.40 -14.60
CA ALA A 329 -18.44 -27.67 -13.96
C ALA A 329 -16.91 -27.76 -13.67
N GLU A 330 -16.10 -27.35 -14.63
CA GLU A 330 -14.65 -27.31 -14.47
C GLU A 330 -14.21 -26.31 -13.35
N LEU A 331 -14.86 -25.15 -13.31
CA LEU A 331 -14.61 -24.17 -12.26
C LEU A 331 -15.05 -24.65 -10.87
N MET A 332 -16.18 -25.38 -10.81
CA MET A 332 -16.66 -26.02 -9.58
C MET A 332 -15.70 -27.11 -9.09
N GLU A 333 -15.14 -27.89 -10.02
CA GLU A 333 -14.16 -28.91 -9.65
C GLU A 333 -12.85 -28.31 -9.17
N LYS A 334 -12.39 -27.27 -9.84
CA LYS A 334 -11.26 -26.46 -9.35
C LYS A 334 -11.54 -25.85 -7.97
N ALA A 335 -12.74 -25.33 -7.75
CA ALA A 335 -13.12 -24.80 -6.44
C ALA A 335 -13.10 -25.87 -5.35
N LYS A 336 -13.50 -27.10 -5.65
CA LYS A 336 -13.43 -28.23 -4.70
C LYS A 336 -12.00 -28.59 -4.35
N THR A 337 -11.10 -28.64 -5.33
CA THR A 337 -9.68 -28.95 -5.10
C THR A 337 -9.02 -27.85 -4.26
N VAL A 338 -9.26 -26.59 -4.59
CA VAL A 338 -8.74 -25.46 -3.80
C VAL A 338 -9.34 -25.46 -2.38
N TYR A 339 -10.62 -25.79 -2.24
CA TYR A 339 -11.25 -25.92 -0.92
C TYR A 339 -10.68 -27.07 -0.10
N ALA A 340 -10.36 -28.20 -0.75
CA ALA A 340 -9.69 -29.32 -0.08
C ALA A 340 -8.30 -28.90 0.43
N THR A 341 -7.53 -28.23 -0.41
CA THR A 341 -6.21 -27.66 -0.02
C THR A 341 -6.34 -26.64 1.10
N TRP A 342 -7.32 -25.75 1.02
CA TRP A 342 -7.64 -24.81 2.07
C TRP A 342 -7.93 -25.52 3.40
N LYS A 343 -8.79 -26.55 3.35
CA LYS A 343 -9.20 -27.32 4.54
C LYS A 343 -8.03 -28.06 5.18
N GLU A 344 -7.15 -28.63 4.36
CA GLU A 344 -5.94 -29.30 4.82
C GLU A 344 -4.97 -28.29 5.45
N THR A 345 -4.77 -27.14 4.79
CA THR A 345 -3.88 -26.10 5.25
C THR A 345 -4.39 -25.47 6.56
N ASP A 346 -5.69 -25.22 6.67
CA ASP A 346 -6.35 -24.72 7.88
C ASP A 346 -6.22 -25.74 9.04
N ALA A 347 -6.40 -27.03 8.75
CA ALA A 347 -6.20 -28.09 9.74
C ALA A 347 -4.74 -28.16 10.22
N ASN A 348 -3.80 -27.98 9.29
CA ASN A 348 -2.38 -27.94 9.64
C ASN A 348 -2.03 -26.68 10.44
N GLN A 349 -2.63 -25.53 10.13
CA GLN A 349 -2.47 -24.31 10.91
C GLN A 349 -3.01 -24.46 12.33
N LYS A 350 -4.15 -25.13 12.51
CA LYS A 350 -4.69 -25.44 13.85
C LYS A 350 -3.75 -26.34 14.64
N LYS A 351 -3.25 -27.42 14.00
CA LYS A 351 -2.25 -28.31 14.65
C LYS A 351 -0.97 -27.55 15.00
N LEU A 352 -0.56 -26.63 14.13
CA LEU A 352 0.60 -25.77 14.37
C LEU A 352 0.37 -24.81 15.54
N ALA A 353 -0.86 -24.29 15.68
CA ALA A 353 -1.22 -23.45 16.82
C ALA A 353 -1.13 -24.21 18.14
N ASP A 354 -1.62 -25.47 18.16
CA ASP A 354 -1.47 -26.35 19.33
C ASP A 354 0.00 -26.65 19.62
N TYR A 355 0.78 -26.92 18.57
CA TYR A 355 2.22 -27.14 18.71
C TYR A 355 2.94 -25.89 19.25
N LYS A 356 2.63 -24.70 18.73
CA LYS A 356 3.17 -23.43 19.22
C LYS A 356 2.79 -23.20 20.69
N THR A 357 1.53 -23.49 21.05
CA THR A 357 1.06 -23.38 22.42
C THR A 357 1.83 -24.29 23.35
N ASN A 358 2.11 -25.53 22.90
CA ASN A 358 2.90 -26.49 23.69
C ASN A 358 4.36 -26.03 23.82
N ILE A 359 4.97 -25.56 22.73
CA ILE A 359 6.32 -24.98 22.79
C ILE A 359 6.36 -23.78 23.73
N GLN A 360 5.35 -22.89 23.63
CA GLN A 360 5.28 -21.72 24.50
C GLN A 360 5.20 -22.12 25.98
N LYS A 361 4.39 -23.16 26.30
CA LYS A 361 4.35 -23.71 27.68
C LYS A 361 5.71 -24.19 28.13
N ILE A 362 6.45 -24.87 27.24
CA ILE A 362 7.81 -25.34 27.55
C ILE A 362 8.76 -24.16 27.77
N ILE A 363 8.67 -23.14 26.88
CA ILE A 363 9.46 -21.90 27.01
C ILE A 363 9.14 -21.20 28.33
N ASP A 364 7.85 -21.10 28.69
CA ASP A 364 7.42 -20.45 29.92
C ASP A 364 7.88 -21.26 31.16
N GLN A 365 7.84 -22.59 31.05
CA GLN A 365 8.38 -23.46 32.08
C GLN A 365 9.90 -23.31 32.23
N GLN A 366 10.62 -23.27 31.11
CA GLN A 366 12.08 -23.05 31.12
C GLN A 366 12.42 -21.64 31.64
N LYS A 367 11.64 -20.62 31.30
CA LYS A 367 11.80 -19.28 31.88
C LYS A 367 11.52 -19.24 33.39
N ARG A 368 10.58 -20.04 33.87
CA ARG A 368 10.37 -20.18 35.32
C ARG A 368 11.58 -20.79 35.98
N LEU A 369 12.15 -21.85 35.39
CA LEU A 369 13.40 -22.47 35.88
C LEU A 369 14.56 -21.48 35.83
N GLU A 370 14.69 -20.70 34.76
CA GLU A 370 15.66 -19.61 34.66
C GLU A 370 15.49 -18.56 35.77
N ASN A 371 14.23 -18.25 36.13
CA ASN A 371 13.96 -17.36 37.25
C ASN A 371 14.28 -17.99 38.62
N GLU A 372 14.05 -19.30 38.78
CA GLU A 372 14.49 -20.02 39.99
C GLU A 372 16.01 -19.98 40.15
N ILE A 373 16.75 -20.11 39.04
CA ILE A 373 18.21 -19.90 39.04
C ILE A 373 18.58 -18.48 39.46
N LYS A 374 17.83 -17.47 39.02
CA LYS A 374 18.04 -16.08 39.48
C LYS A 374 17.81 -15.95 40.99
N VAL A 375 16.81 -16.67 41.55
CA VAL A 375 16.56 -16.71 42.99
C VAL A 375 17.69 -17.41 43.72
N ASN A 376 18.22 -18.53 43.19
CA ASN A 376 19.37 -19.19 43.74
C ASN A 376 20.64 -18.31 43.72
N LYS A 377 20.83 -17.50 42.64
CA LYS A 377 21.88 -16.46 42.62
C LYS A 377 21.71 -15.42 43.73
N VAL A 378 20.49 -15.07 44.09
CA VAL A 378 20.21 -14.17 45.23
C VAL A 378 20.59 -14.85 46.56
N ARG A 379 20.27 -16.16 46.73
CA ARG A 379 20.65 -16.93 47.91
C ARG A 379 22.17 -17.12 48.00
N ILE A 380 22.84 -17.32 46.87
CA ILE A 380 24.31 -17.34 46.78
C ILE A 380 24.87 -15.97 47.21
N ASN A 381 24.25 -14.87 46.78
CA ASN A 381 24.64 -13.54 47.24
C ASN A 381 24.39 -13.37 48.75
N SER A 382 23.31 -13.91 49.29
CA SER A 382 23.08 -13.94 50.75
C SER A 382 24.14 -14.71 51.50
N ALA A 383 24.53 -15.90 51.04
CA ALA A 383 25.62 -16.66 51.59
C ALA A 383 26.96 -15.94 51.49
N LYS A 384 27.21 -15.25 50.34
CA LYS A 384 28.36 -14.34 50.17
C LYS A 384 28.32 -13.18 51.17
N THR A 385 27.14 -12.69 51.50
CA THR A 385 26.96 -11.67 52.54
C THR A 385 27.34 -12.21 53.92
N SER A 386 26.96 -13.48 54.23
CA SER A 386 27.37 -14.14 55.45
C SER A 386 28.92 -14.33 55.53
N ILE A 387 29.53 -14.68 54.39
CA ILE A 387 31.00 -14.72 54.26
C ILE A 387 31.61 -13.35 54.56
N ASN A 388 31.02 -12.30 54.06
CA ASN A 388 31.48 -10.95 54.34
C ASN A 388 31.27 -10.55 55.82
N GLN A 389 30.19 -11.04 56.47
CA GLN A 389 29.98 -10.86 57.90
C GLN A 389 31.03 -11.60 58.70
N PHE A 390 31.40 -12.83 58.31
CA PHE A 390 32.52 -13.54 58.94
C PHE A 390 33.87 -12.83 58.74
N ARG A 391 34.11 -12.24 57.57
CA ARG A 391 35.26 -11.39 57.30
C ARG A 391 35.27 -10.16 58.19
N GLN A 392 34.13 -9.51 58.40
CA GLN A 392 34.01 -8.43 59.38
C GLN A 392 34.22 -8.87 60.82
N MET A 393 33.84 -10.11 61.15
CA MET A 393 34.19 -10.70 62.45
C MET A 393 35.69 -10.91 62.58
N ILE A 394 36.38 -11.38 61.51
CA ILE A 394 37.83 -11.48 61.44
C ILE A 394 38.48 -10.10 61.67
N GLU A 395 37.93 -9.05 61.03
CA GLU A 395 38.39 -7.70 61.23
C GLU A 395 38.15 -7.17 62.64
N LYS A 396 37.04 -7.51 63.27
CA LYS A 396 36.75 -7.14 64.66
C LYS A 396 37.69 -7.82 65.66
N VAL A 397 38.14 -9.02 65.34
CA VAL A 397 39.22 -9.72 66.12
C VAL A 397 40.52 -8.97 65.88
N GLU A 398 40.70 -8.26 64.78
CA GLU A 398 41.88 -7.47 64.39
C GLU A 398 41.76 -5.98 64.72
N GLU A 399 40.63 -5.54 65.33
CA GLU A 399 40.43 -4.11 65.71
C GLU A 399 41.58 -3.49 66.55
N LYS A 400 42.52 -4.31 66.94
CA LYS A 400 43.78 -3.88 67.55
C LYS A 400 44.85 -3.41 66.55
N TYR A 401 44.64 -3.57 65.20
CA TYR A 401 45.80 -3.53 64.29
C TYR A 401 45.67 -2.66 63.02
N ALA A 402 44.52 -2.21 62.60
CA ALA A 402 44.47 -1.15 61.59
C ALA A 402 43.04 -0.85 61.09
N ILE A 403 42.74 0.38 60.78
CA ILE A 403 41.58 0.81 59.97
C ILE A 403 41.85 0.32 58.54
N SER A 404 41.13 -0.69 58.12
CA SER A 404 41.25 -1.19 56.76
C SER A 404 40.40 -0.33 55.80
N PRO A 405 40.95 0.18 54.69
CA PRO A 405 40.18 0.92 53.70
C PRO A 405 39.26 0.06 52.84
N ILE A 406 39.13 -1.27 53.15
CA ILE A 406 38.31 -2.22 52.39
C ILE A 406 36.85 -1.83 52.41
N ASP A 407 36.30 -1.40 53.55
CA ASP A 407 34.88 -1.08 53.72
C ASP A 407 34.38 -0.05 52.74
N ALA A 408 35.18 1.00 52.47
CA ALA A 408 34.84 2.03 51.51
C ALA A 408 34.76 1.49 50.06
N PHE A 409 35.63 0.54 49.71
CA PHE A 409 35.59 -0.10 48.37
C PHE A 409 34.46 -1.11 48.25
N VAL A 410 34.15 -1.85 49.32
CA VAL A 410 33.00 -2.78 49.35
C VAL A 410 31.69 -2.01 49.22
N GLN A 411 31.53 -0.88 49.94
CA GLN A 411 30.37 -0.04 49.84
C GLN A 411 30.24 0.54 48.43
N SER A 412 31.35 1.11 47.89
CA SER A 412 31.36 1.63 46.52
C SER A 412 31.02 0.58 45.45
N LEU A 413 31.45 -0.67 45.66
CA LEU A 413 31.10 -1.80 44.77
C LEU A 413 29.62 -2.09 44.86
N ALA A 414 29.04 -2.19 46.07
CA ALA A 414 27.62 -2.48 46.25
C ALA A 414 26.72 -1.40 45.60
N GLU A 415 27.08 -0.14 45.81
CA GLU A 415 26.38 0.99 45.18
C GLU A 415 26.49 0.94 43.64
N THR A 416 27.69 0.62 43.12
CA THR A 416 27.89 0.48 41.67
C THR A 416 27.12 -0.70 41.09
N GLU A 417 27.09 -1.85 41.76
CA GLU A 417 26.32 -3.03 41.31
C GLU A 417 24.81 -2.75 41.32
N GLN A 418 24.29 -2.05 42.32
CA GLN A 418 22.90 -1.62 42.33
C GLN A 418 22.60 -0.71 41.13
N GLN A 419 23.48 0.26 40.88
CA GLN A 419 23.31 1.15 39.71
C GLN A 419 23.40 0.37 38.38
N CYS A 420 24.24 -0.64 38.29
CA CYS A 420 24.32 -1.55 37.14
C CYS A 420 23.00 -2.29 36.90
N ASP A 421 22.38 -2.80 37.96
CA ASP A 421 21.11 -3.53 37.83
C ASP A 421 19.95 -2.63 37.43
N GLU A 422 19.87 -1.42 37.99
CA GLU A 422 18.89 -0.41 37.56
C GLU A 422 19.10 -0.02 36.07
N LYS A 423 20.34 0.17 35.68
CA LYS A 423 20.71 0.52 34.31
C LYS A 423 20.44 -0.63 33.34
N ARG A 424 20.71 -1.88 33.75
CA ARG A 424 20.42 -3.08 32.98
C ARG A 424 18.93 -3.22 32.71
N SER A 425 18.08 -2.99 33.71
CA SER A 425 16.63 -2.97 33.55
C SER A 425 16.19 -1.95 32.48
N THR A 426 16.80 -0.77 32.49
CA THR A 426 16.51 0.27 31.49
C THR A 426 16.95 -0.16 30.07
N VAL A 427 18.14 -0.75 29.95
CA VAL A 427 18.64 -1.27 28.67
C VAL A 427 17.74 -2.38 28.13
N ASP A 428 17.30 -3.30 29.01
CA ASP A 428 16.41 -4.39 28.63
C ASP A 428 15.02 -3.87 28.16
N GLU A 429 14.51 -2.84 28.82
CA GLU A 429 13.26 -2.19 28.40
C GLU A 429 13.38 -1.54 27.02
N ILE A 430 14.46 -0.78 26.78
CA ILE A 430 14.74 -0.16 25.48
C ILE A 430 14.93 -1.23 24.39
N GLN A 431 15.65 -2.32 24.72
CA GLN A 431 15.84 -3.44 23.78
C GLN A 431 14.52 -4.11 23.41
N LYS A 432 13.61 -4.28 24.37
CA LYS A 432 12.26 -4.80 24.13
C LYS A 432 11.46 -3.85 23.21
N GLN A 433 11.57 -2.55 23.47
CA GLN A 433 10.94 -1.54 22.62
C GLN A 433 11.49 -1.59 21.20
N LEU A 434 12.81 -1.67 21.00
CA LEU A 434 13.44 -1.87 19.70
C LEU A 434 12.95 -3.13 19.00
N GLY A 435 12.81 -4.23 19.74
CA GLY A 435 12.25 -5.47 19.22
C GLY A 435 10.84 -5.29 18.66
N GLN A 436 9.98 -4.59 19.39
CA GLN A 436 8.62 -4.28 18.94
C GLN A 436 8.62 -3.37 17.70
N MET A 437 9.46 -2.35 17.68
CA MET A 437 9.58 -1.44 16.54
C MET A 437 10.11 -2.14 15.29
N ASN A 438 11.07 -3.06 15.42
CA ASN A 438 11.56 -3.87 14.31
C ASN A 438 10.44 -4.77 13.74
N VAL A 439 9.55 -5.30 14.58
CA VAL A 439 8.36 -6.02 14.12
C VAL A 439 7.43 -5.08 13.34
N CYS A 440 7.21 -3.86 13.81
CA CYS A 440 6.44 -2.86 13.08
C CYS A 440 7.09 -2.50 11.74
N GLU A 441 8.42 -2.34 11.70
CA GLU A 441 9.18 -2.11 10.46
C GLU A 441 8.97 -3.27 9.47
N HIS A 442 9.05 -4.49 9.96
CA HIS A 442 8.82 -5.68 9.12
C HIS A 442 7.38 -5.74 8.58
N ILE A 443 6.39 -5.48 9.44
CA ILE A 443 4.98 -5.46 9.06
C ILE A 443 4.69 -4.39 8.00
N LEU A 444 5.28 -3.20 8.14
CA LEU A 444 5.11 -2.08 7.21
C LEU A 444 6.00 -2.19 5.97
N GLY A 445 6.97 -3.09 5.98
CA GLY A 445 7.89 -3.36 4.89
C GLY A 445 7.23 -3.96 3.66
N GLU A 446 8.00 -4.12 2.59
CA GLU A 446 7.50 -4.60 1.30
C GLU A 446 6.88 -6.01 1.36
N GLN A 447 7.34 -6.85 2.26
CA GLN A 447 6.85 -8.24 2.43
C GLN A 447 5.76 -8.38 3.52
N GLY A 448 5.38 -7.27 4.16
CA GLY A 448 4.39 -7.25 5.23
C GLY A 448 2.95 -7.02 4.75
N VAL A 449 2.21 -6.23 5.52
CA VAL A 449 0.80 -5.89 5.26
C VAL A 449 0.60 -5.30 3.86
N ARG A 450 1.57 -4.52 3.37
CA ARG A 450 1.51 -3.94 2.02
C ARG A 450 1.40 -5.03 0.95
N SER A 451 2.21 -6.09 1.02
CA SER A 451 2.14 -7.21 0.07
C SER A 451 0.79 -7.92 0.14
N TYR A 452 0.29 -8.16 1.33
CA TYR A 452 -1.04 -8.78 1.52
C TYR A 452 -2.16 -7.95 0.89
N ILE A 453 -2.14 -6.62 1.12
CA ILE A 453 -3.12 -5.72 0.52
C ILE A 453 -2.98 -5.71 -0.99
N VAL A 454 -1.76 -5.65 -1.52
CA VAL A 454 -1.49 -5.73 -2.96
C VAL A 454 -2.08 -7.00 -3.56
N HIS A 455 -1.89 -8.13 -2.92
CA HIS A 455 -2.49 -9.39 -3.36
C HIS A 455 -4.02 -9.32 -3.45
N MET A 456 -4.68 -8.90 -2.38
CA MET A 456 -6.14 -8.75 -2.37
C MET A 456 -6.64 -7.80 -3.47
N LEU A 457 -5.90 -6.73 -3.70
CA LEU A 457 -6.28 -5.69 -4.66
C LEU A 457 -6.02 -6.13 -6.10
N LEU A 458 -4.97 -6.89 -6.35
CA LEU A 458 -4.71 -7.52 -7.64
C LEU A 458 -5.82 -8.48 -8.05
N GLU A 459 -6.36 -9.21 -7.10
CA GLU A 459 -7.49 -10.09 -7.35
C GLU A 459 -8.71 -9.36 -7.82
N LEU A 460 -9.04 -8.31 -7.09
CA LEU A 460 -10.16 -7.47 -7.45
C LEU A 460 -9.93 -6.87 -8.85
N LEU A 461 -8.72 -6.37 -9.11
CA LEU A 461 -8.35 -5.80 -10.41
C LEU A 461 -8.47 -6.84 -11.52
N ASN A 462 -7.84 -8.00 -11.36
CA ASN A 462 -7.87 -9.08 -12.34
C ASN A 462 -9.29 -9.60 -12.57
N GLY A 463 -10.09 -9.71 -11.51
CA GLY A 463 -11.50 -10.06 -11.62
C GLY A 463 -12.30 -9.05 -12.42
N ARG A 464 -12.05 -7.74 -12.24
CA ARG A 464 -12.70 -6.67 -13.00
C ARG A 464 -12.24 -6.66 -14.45
N ILE A 465 -10.96 -6.79 -14.72
CA ILE A 465 -10.43 -6.87 -16.09
C ILE A 465 -11.06 -8.04 -16.84
N LYS A 466 -11.10 -9.21 -16.22
CA LYS A 466 -11.74 -10.39 -16.80
C LYS A 466 -13.24 -10.16 -17.11
N TYR A 467 -13.95 -9.49 -16.19
CA TYR A 467 -15.35 -9.11 -16.42
C TYR A 467 -15.49 -8.24 -17.66
N TYR A 468 -14.68 -7.18 -17.80
CA TYR A 468 -14.76 -6.26 -18.92
C TYR A 468 -14.34 -6.90 -20.24
N LEU A 469 -13.24 -7.66 -20.26
CA LEU A 469 -12.83 -8.39 -21.46
C LEU A 469 -13.91 -9.35 -21.96
N LYS A 470 -14.58 -10.03 -21.04
CA LYS A 470 -15.73 -10.90 -21.39
C LYS A 470 -16.89 -10.09 -21.95
N SER A 471 -17.20 -8.92 -21.37
CA SER A 471 -18.25 -8.03 -21.87
C SER A 471 -17.94 -7.50 -23.28
N PHE A 472 -16.67 -7.28 -23.59
CA PHE A 472 -16.22 -6.92 -24.95
C PHE A 472 -16.07 -8.11 -25.90
N LYS A 473 -16.51 -9.30 -25.47
CA LYS A 473 -16.34 -10.55 -26.22
C LYS A 473 -14.89 -10.76 -26.70
N SER A 474 -13.94 -10.44 -25.81
CA SER A 474 -12.52 -10.70 -26.06
C SER A 474 -12.24 -12.20 -25.96
N THR A 475 -11.43 -12.70 -26.86
CA THR A 475 -10.88 -14.06 -26.81
C THR A 475 -9.61 -14.15 -25.96
N PHE A 476 -9.05 -13.00 -25.57
CA PHE A 476 -7.85 -12.91 -24.76
C PHE A 476 -8.18 -12.93 -23.28
N GLU A 477 -7.35 -13.59 -22.51
CA GLU A 477 -7.28 -13.45 -21.07
C GLU A 477 -6.15 -12.51 -20.71
N PHE A 478 -6.41 -11.62 -19.77
CA PHE A 478 -5.44 -10.67 -19.25
C PHE A 478 -5.46 -10.68 -17.72
N THR A 479 -4.30 -10.77 -17.11
CA THR A 479 -4.12 -10.62 -15.65
C THR A 479 -2.81 -9.91 -15.34
N PHE A 480 -2.74 -9.26 -14.18
CA PHE A 480 -1.48 -8.83 -13.59
C PHE A 480 -1.02 -9.87 -12.58
N ASN A 481 0.29 -10.17 -12.60
CA ASN A 481 0.94 -10.97 -11.56
C ASN A 481 1.28 -10.10 -10.32
N GLU A 482 1.86 -10.71 -9.29
CA GLU A 482 2.21 -10.08 -8.01
C GLU A 482 3.21 -8.93 -8.10
N VAL A 483 3.97 -8.87 -9.19
CA VAL A 483 4.93 -7.78 -9.47
C VAL A 483 4.41 -6.78 -10.49
N PHE A 484 3.07 -6.80 -10.74
CA PHE A 484 2.36 -5.94 -11.67
C PHE A 484 2.80 -6.07 -13.14
N GLU A 485 3.33 -7.25 -13.52
CA GLU A 485 3.57 -7.57 -14.91
C GLU A 485 2.32 -8.16 -15.55
N GLU A 486 2.11 -7.81 -16.81
CA GLU A 486 1.01 -8.35 -17.60
C GLU A 486 1.24 -9.81 -17.97
N VAL A 487 0.22 -10.60 -17.81
CA VAL A 487 0.11 -11.96 -18.31
C VAL A 487 -1.07 -12.02 -19.25
N ILE A 488 -0.78 -12.14 -20.55
CA ILE A 488 -1.78 -12.19 -21.61
C ILE A 488 -1.77 -13.58 -22.23
N LYS A 489 -2.94 -14.16 -22.39
CA LYS A 489 -3.12 -15.44 -23.08
C LYS A 489 -4.11 -15.27 -24.21
N ASP A 490 -3.79 -15.85 -25.35
CA ASP A 490 -4.70 -15.89 -26.50
C ASP A 490 -5.85 -16.89 -26.31
N ALA A 491 -6.70 -17.02 -27.32
CA ALA A 491 -7.83 -17.96 -27.35
C ALA A 491 -7.43 -19.44 -27.17
N HIS A 492 -6.17 -19.77 -27.41
CA HIS A 492 -5.61 -21.12 -27.27
C HIS A 492 -4.84 -21.31 -25.96
N GLY A 493 -4.82 -20.28 -25.09
CA GLY A 493 -4.10 -20.30 -23.82
C GLY A 493 -2.60 -20.06 -23.96
N VAL A 494 -2.12 -19.66 -25.14
CA VAL A 494 -0.70 -19.37 -25.40
C VAL A 494 -0.37 -17.97 -24.90
N MET A 495 0.76 -17.84 -24.20
CA MET A 495 1.25 -16.56 -23.70
C MET A 495 1.65 -15.66 -24.86
N CYS A 496 1.21 -14.42 -24.84
CA CYS A 496 1.58 -13.40 -25.81
C CYS A 496 1.93 -12.08 -25.12
N MET A 497 2.62 -11.21 -25.85
CA MET A 497 2.92 -9.86 -25.38
C MET A 497 1.85 -8.89 -25.88
N TYR A 498 1.63 -7.79 -25.15
CA TYR A 498 0.68 -6.77 -25.55
C TYR A 498 0.89 -6.27 -26.97
N ASN A 499 2.16 -6.05 -27.38
CA ASN A 499 2.49 -5.59 -28.74
C ASN A 499 2.24 -6.66 -29.84
N ASN A 500 1.97 -7.90 -29.47
CA ASN A 500 1.64 -8.97 -30.42
C ASN A 500 0.13 -9.10 -30.65
N CYS A 501 -0.67 -8.38 -29.83
CA CYS A 501 -2.11 -8.31 -30.01
C CYS A 501 -2.48 -7.46 -31.22
N SER A 502 -3.57 -7.78 -31.88
CA SER A 502 -4.14 -6.92 -32.92
C SER A 502 -4.57 -5.57 -32.33
N GLY A 503 -4.67 -4.54 -33.15
CA GLY A 503 -5.08 -3.23 -32.69
C GLY A 503 -6.45 -3.22 -31.98
N ALA A 504 -7.37 -4.07 -32.41
CA ALA A 504 -8.68 -4.26 -31.77
C ALA A 504 -8.55 -4.87 -30.36
N GLU A 505 -7.71 -5.86 -30.23
CA GLU A 505 -7.45 -6.54 -28.96
C GLU A 505 -6.75 -5.61 -27.96
N MET A 506 -5.72 -4.87 -28.40
CA MET A 506 -5.09 -3.84 -27.56
C MET A 506 -6.12 -2.86 -27.03
N LYS A 507 -7.07 -2.38 -27.85
CA LYS A 507 -8.12 -1.46 -27.42
C LYS A 507 -9.08 -2.07 -26.41
N LYS A 508 -9.46 -3.34 -26.60
CA LYS A 508 -10.28 -4.05 -25.61
C LYS A 508 -9.57 -4.18 -24.27
N ILE A 509 -8.27 -4.48 -24.29
CA ILE A 509 -7.44 -4.56 -23.10
C ILE A 509 -7.33 -3.17 -22.42
N ASP A 510 -6.99 -2.13 -23.17
CA ASP A 510 -6.86 -0.77 -22.64
C ASP A 510 -8.16 -0.28 -21.98
N LEU A 511 -9.29 -0.50 -22.63
CA LEU A 511 -10.61 -0.14 -22.11
C LEU A 511 -10.97 -0.98 -20.88
N ALA A 512 -10.70 -2.29 -20.91
CA ALA A 512 -10.97 -3.16 -19.78
C ALA A 512 -10.18 -2.75 -18.54
N ILE A 513 -8.91 -2.41 -18.72
CA ILE A 513 -8.03 -1.92 -17.65
C ILE A 513 -8.55 -0.59 -17.11
N ALA A 514 -8.85 0.37 -17.98
CA ALA A 514 -9.33 1.69 -17.55
C ALA A 514 -10.65 1.62 -16.79
N PHE A 515 -11.63 0.84 -17.28
CA PHE A 515 -12.88 0.62 -16.56
C PHE A 515 -12.65 -0.08 -15.22
N SER A 516 -11.72 -1.04 -15.17
CA SER A 516 -11.37 -1.73 -13.93
C SER A 516 -10.77 -0.77 -12.90
N PHE A 517 -9.89 0.11 -13.33
CA PHE A 517 -9.33 1.14 -12.46
C PHE A 517 -10.42 2.10 -11.96
N LEU A 518 -11.34 2.55 -12.80
CA LEU A 518 -12.45 3.42 -12.38
C LEU A 518 -13.35 2.73 -11.33
N ASP A 519 -13.64 1.45 -11.50
CA ASP A 519 -14.42 0.69 -10.52
C ASP A 519 -13.68 0.57 -9.18
N ILE A 520 -12.39 0.34 -9.22
CA ILE A 520 -11.55 0.25 -8.02
C ILE A 520 -11.46 1.61 -7.31
N ILE A 521 -11.26 2.69 -8.06
CA ILE A 521 -11.22 4.04 -7.51
C ILE A 521 -12.54 4.37 -6.84
N LYS A 522 -13.65 4.05 -7.49
CA LYS A 522 -14.98 4.21 -6.91
C LYS A 522 -15.13 3.44 -5.60
N PHE A 523 -14.67 2.19 -5.57
CA PHE A 523 -14.79 1.33 -4.40
C PHE A 523 -13.81 1.71 -3.29
N HIS A 524 -12.55 1.93 -3.62
CA HIS A 524 -11.48 2.13 -2.64
C HIS A 524 -11.35 3.59 -2.19
N ARG A 525 -11.27 4.54 -3.13
CA ARG A 525 -11.17 5.96 -2.81
C ARG A 525 -12.51 6.61 -2.48
N GLN A 526 -13.62 5.88 -2.68
CA GLN A 526 -14.97 6.39 -2.46
C GLN A 526 -15.25 7.67 -3.25
N VAL A 527 -14.69 7.78 -4.47
CA VAL A 527 -14.87 8.92 -5.39
C VAL A 527 -15.43 8.42 -6.72
N GLU A 528 -16.42 9.10 -7.22
CA GLU A 528 -17.03 8.84 -8.52
C GLU A 528 -17.13 10.13 -9.31
N TYR A 529 -16.67 10.07 -10.57
CA TYR A 529 -16.84 11.15 -11.54
C TYR A 529 -17.92 10.76 -12.54
N ASN A 530 -18.79 11.70 -12.91
CA ASN A 530 -19.84 11.45 -13.90
C ASN A 530 -19.34 11.45 -15.36
N ILE A 531 -18.08 11.84 -15.62
CA ILE A 531 -17.59 12.10 -16.98
C ILE A 531 -16.46 11.16 -17.39
N ALA A 532 -16.42 10.83 -18.68
CA ALA A 532 -15.27 10.22 -19.34
C ALA A 532 -15.19 10.67 -20.80
N PHE A 533 -13.97 10.81 -21.33
CA PHE A 533 -13.68 11.17 -22.71
C PHE A 533 -12.86 10.07 -23.38
N TYR A 534 -13.30 9.64 -24.55
CA TYR A 534 -12.64 8.61 -25.38
C TYR A 534 -12.28 9.25 -26.74
N ASP A 535 -11.02 9.70 -26.85
CA ASP A 535 -10.51 10.44 -28.01
C ASP A 535 -9.88 9.47 -29.01
N GLU A 536 -10.53 9.28 -30.14
CA GLU A 536 -10.10 8.43 -31.26
C GLU A 536 -9.84 6.96 -30.89
N ILE A 537 -10.24 6.51 -29.70
CA ILE A 537 -10.01 5.13 -29.24
C ILE A 537 -10.72 4.12 -30.17
N LEU A 538 -11.85 4.53 -30.73
CA LEU A 538 -12.68 3.69 -31.58
C LEU A 538 -12.37 3.82 -33.07
N ASP A 539 -11.46 4.72 -33.47
CA ASP A 539 -11.24 5.05 -34.89
C ASP A 539 -10.24 4.13 -35.59
N SER A 540 -9.30 3.55 -34.87
CA SER A 540 -8.22 2.74 -35.45
C SER A 540 -8.39 1.24 -35.17
N SER A 541 -8.20 0.42 -36.19
CA SER A 541 -7.91 -1.02 -36.12
C SER A 541 -8.98 -1.92 -35.47
N VAL A 542 -10.20 -1.42 -35.23
CA VAL A 542 -11.30 -2.21 -34.66
C VAL A 542 -12.27 -2.56 -35.76
N ASP A 543 -12.60 -3.85 -35.92
CA ASP A 543 -13.64 -4.29 -36.83
C ASP A 543 -15.02 -3.80 -36.35
N ASN A 544 -15.94 -3.59 -37.29
CA ASN A 544 -17.24 -3.01 -37.00
C ASN A 544 -18.04 -3.79 -35.93
N LYS A 545 -17.93 -5.10 -35.92
CA LYS A 545 -18.65 -5.98 -34.97
C LYS A 545 -18.10 -5.87 -33.54
N SER A 546 -16.77 -5.84 -33.41
CA SER A 546 -16.12 -5.58 -32.11
C SER A 546 -16.40 -4.17 -31.60
N LEU A 547 -16.47 -3.21 -32.52
CA LEU A 547 -16.80 -1.82 -32.21
C LEU A 547 -18.23 -1.70 -31.67
N GLU A 548 -19.22 -2.34 -32.31
CA GLU A 548 -20.61 -2.35 -31.84
C GLU A 548 -20.72 -2.87 -30.40
N HIS A 549 -20.03 -3.96 -30.06
CA HIS A 549 -20.07 -4.52 -28.71
C HIS A 549 -19.46 -3.58 -27.64
N ILE A 550 -18.38 -2.87 -28.00
CA ILE A 550 -17.77 -1.88 -27.11
C ILE A 550 -18.73 -0.71 -26.93
N ILE A 551 -19.34 -0.22 -28.01
CA ILE A 551 -20.27 0.91 -27.99
C ILE A 551 -21.52 0.57 -27.17
N ASP A 552 -22.12 -0.58 -27.40
CA ASP A 552 -23.29 -1.04 -26.65
C ASP A 552 -22.99 -1.13 -25.14
N PHE A 553 -21.84 -1.69 -24.80
CA PHE A 553 -21.42 -1.75 -23.41
C PHE A 553 -21.18 -0.36 -22.80
N ILE A 554 -20.54 0.55 -23.53
CA ILE A 554 -20.31 1.93 -23.07
C ILE A 554 -21.66 2.65 -22.89
N ALA A 555 -22.60 2.46 -23.81
CA ALA A 555 -23.92 3.06 -23.76
C ALA A 555 -24.72 2.53 -22.56
N GLU A 556 -24.72 1.23 -22.34
CA GLU A 556 -25.35 0.61 -21.17
C GLU A 556 -24.73 1.14 -19.86
N LYS A 557 -23.41 1.23 -19.78
CA LYS A 557 -22.72 1.73 -18.60
C LYS A 557 -23.00 3.23 -18.38
N ALA A 558 -23.12 4.02 -19.42
CA ALA A 558 -23.51 5.42 -19.35
C ALA A 558 -24.93 5.59 -18.82
N ALA A 559 -25.88 4.84 -19.34
CA ALA A 559 -27.28 4.87 -18.95
C ALA A 559 -27.49 4.40 -17.51
N ASN A 560 -26.92 3.26 -17.15
CA ASN A 560 -27.12 2.65 -15.83
C ASN A 560 -26.50 3.45 -14.67
N ASN A 561 -25.42 4.20 -14.92
CA ASN A 561 -24.68 4.92 -13.89
C ASN A 561 -24.87 6.45 -13.95
N GLY A 562 -25.71 6.98 -14.84
CA GLY A 562 -25.87 8.42 -15.03
C GLY A 562 -24.59 9.13 -15.46
N LYS A 563 -23.70 8.42 -16.20
CA LYS A 563 -22.42 8.97 -16.65
C LYS A 563 -22.55 9.72 -17.97
N SER A 564 -21.77 10.77 -18.12
CA SER A 564 -21.61 11.57 -19.33
C SER A 564 -20.38 11.07 -20.08
N ILE A 565 -20.56 10.18 -21.02
CA ILE A 565 -19.45 9.62 -21.80
C ILE A 565 -19.38 10.33 -23.15
N TYR A 566 -18.24 10.94 -23.43
CA TYR A 566 -17.98 11.66 -24.68
C TYR A 566 -17.00 10.90 -25.55
N ILE A 567 -17.46 10.49 -26.72
CA ILE A 567 -16.66 9.79 -27.74
C ILE A 567 -16.29 10.78 -28.82
N VAL A 568 -15.00 10.90 -29.09
CA VAL A 568 -14.50 11.63 -30.25
C VAL A 568 -14.12 10.62 -31.32
N THR A 569 -14.76 10.70 -32.49
CA THR A 569 -14.50 9.77 -33.60
C THR A 569 -14.54 10.51 -34.95
N HIS A 570 -13.78 9.98 -35.89
CA HIS A 570 -13.80 10.41 -37.28
C HIS A 570 -14.71 9.55 -38.16
N LYS A 571 -15.09 8.37 -37.66
CA LYS A 571 -15.96 7.45 -38.41
C LYS A 571 -17.39 8.00 -38.49
N THR A 572 -17.87 8.20 -39.71
CA THR A 572 -19.26 8.67 -40.00
C THR A 572 -20.26 7.53 -39.98
N ASP A 573 -19.78 6.28 -40.26
CA ASP A 573 -20.62 5.13 -40.58
C ASP A 573 -20.98 4.27 -39.36
N ILE A 574 -20.58 4.69 -38.15
CA ILE A 574 -20.92 3.97 -36.94
C ILE A 574 -22.36 4.30 -36.54
N MET A 575 -23.25 3.34 -36.68
CA MET A 575 -24.58 3.44 -36.09
C MET A 575 -24.50 3.40 -34.58
N MET A 576 -24.90 4.46 -33.90
CA MET A 576 -24.98 4.56 -32.44
C MET A 576 -26.44 4.84 -32.02
N PRO A 577 -27.30 3.80 -31.98
CA PRO A 577 -28.73 3.99 -31.74
C PRO A 577 -29.06 4.53 -30.34
N GLN A 578 -28.11 4.48 -29.40
CA GLN A 578 -28.28 4.93 -28.01
C GLN A 578 -27.63 6.30 -27.74
N LEU A 579 -27.39 7.10 -28.78
CA LEU A 579 -26.76 8.41 -28.65
C LEU A 579 -27.69 9.42 -27.97
N THR A 580 -27.17 10.09 -26.91
CA THR A 580 -27.91 11.11 -26.18
C THR A 580 -27.78 12.49 -26.84
N GLU A 581 -26.55 12.87 -27.22
CA GLU A 581 -26.27 14.14 -27.83
C GLU A 581 -25.11 14.07 -28.85
N THR A 582 -25.18 14.84 -29.88
CA THR A 582 -24.05 15.14 -30.76
C THR A 582 -23.59 16.58 -30.51
N VAL A 583 -22.36 16.74 -30.05
CA VAL A 583 -21.68 18.03 -29.98
C VAL A 583 -20.99 18.26 -31.32
N LEU A 584 -21.58 19.11 -32.14
CA LEU A 584 -21.04 19.39 -33.47
C LEU A 584 -20.15 20.63 -33.44
N LEU A 585 -18.90 20.46 -33.82
CA LEU A 585 -17.89 21.50 -33.89
C LEU A 585 -17.60 21.81 -35.37
N GLU A 586 -17.65 23.07 -35.73
CA GLU A 586 -17.28 23.53 -37.06
C GLU A 586 -15.99 24.34 -36.97
N LYS A 587 -15.04 24.05 -37.84
CA LYS A 587 -13.90 24.93 -38.08
C LYS A 587 -14.15 25.79 -39.32
N ARG A 588 -14.10 27.10 -39.14
CA ARG A 588 -14.24 28.06 -40.20
C ARG A 588 -13.30 29.24 -39.98
N ASN A 589 -12.60 29.65 -41.03
CA ASN A 589 -11.57 30.69 -40.98
C ASN A 589 -10.48 30.42 -39.92
N GLY A 590 -10.18 29.14 -39.66
CA GLY A 590 -9.21 28.69 -38.70
C GLY A 590 -9.68 28.73 -37.23
N PHE A 591 -10.96 28.99 -36.96
CA PHE A 591 -11.55 29.01 -35.63
C PHE A 591 -12.60 27.91 -35.48
N THR A 592 -12.56 27.25 -34.34
CA THR A 592 -13.58 26.27 -33.94
C THR A 592 -14.74 26.97 -33.25
N ARG A 593 -15.97 26.64 -33.63
CA ARG A 593 -17.20 27.03 -32.96
C ARG A 593 -18.15 25.83 -32.80
N ARG A 594 -19.04 25.89 -31.85
CA ARG A 594 -20.14 24.92 -31.73
C ARG A 594 -21.28 25.36 -32.65
N ILE A 595 -21.83 24.43 -33.37
CA ILE A 595 -23.05 24.61 -34.14
C ILE A 595 -24.15 23.68 -33.64
N GLU A 596 -25.40 23.98 -33.90
CA GLU A 596 -26.51 23.07 -33.62
C GLU A 596 -26.42 21.86 -34.55
N ALA A 597 -26.68 20.66 -34.00
CA ALA A 597 -26.58 19.38 -34.71
C ALA A 597 -27.82 19.10 -35.54
#